data_d7a462192a6bfedf7a9f374d866ea6ea
#
_entry.id   d7a462192a6bfedf7a9f374d866ea6ea
#
_cell.length_a   1.000
_cell.length_b   1.000
_cell.length_c   1.000
_cell.angle_alpha   90.00
_cell.angle_beta   90.00
_cell.angle_gamma   90.00
#
_symmetry.space_group_name_H-M   'P 1'
#
loop_
_entity.id
_entity.type
_entity.pdbx_description
1 polymer ?
#
loop_
_entity_poly.entity_id
_entity_poly.type
_entity_poly.pdbx_seq_one_letter_code
_entity_poly.pdbx_strand_id
1 'polypeptide(L)'
;KRVLALLLATVMLLGVATSCGKGKDDGKIAITDDMSYDEKSAAIYANALGDFDKLYKEAKAETNVSKRFALMALAEAKLLESGVMLPTYSKGGVNSISRVAPKTIDYAMWGGDQDRFHQALVATEFIKTEDRAEMNVKWAELKGTGTYEKWAKDFLASKGYTLKDTYSIGYSDDPQTWDALASYRAVDAEAIVNTYDSLLEYDIEGILQPALAESYTVSEDGLTYTFKLRKGVQWVDSQGRDLAELKADDFVAGFQHMLDAKAGNEYLVQGVVKNAEEYLGGSVEFSEVGVKAVDDYTVEYT
;
A
#
# COMPACT_ATOMS: atom_id res chain seq x y z
N LYS A 1 8.23 27.38 15.71
CA LYS A 1 6.93 27.01 15.07
C LYS A 1 6.19 28.23 14.51
N ARG A 2 6.06 29.36 15.24
CA ARG A 2 5.38 30.57 14.75
C ARG A 2 6.15 31.30 13.63
N VAL A 3 7.47 31.29 13.65
CA VAL A 3 8.33 31.91 12.62
C VAL A 3 8.26 31.12 11.30
N LEU A 4 8.15 29.78 11.36
CA LEU A 4 8.03 28.93 10.18
C LEU A 4 6.66 29.10 9.49
N ALA A 5 5.60 29.27 10.27
CA ALA A 5 4.26 29.55 9.75
C ALA A 5 4.17 30.95 9.10
N LEU A 6 4.86 31.95 9.63
CA LEU A 6 4.94 33.28 9.02
C LEU A 6 5.73 33.26 7.72
N LEU A 7 6.84 32.51 7.63
CA LEU A 7 7.62 32.36 6.40
C LEU A 7 6.83 31.68 5.30
N LEU A 8 6.08 30.62 5.62
CA LEU A 8 5.18 29.94 4.68
C LEU A 8 4.05 30.86 4.19
N ALA A 9 3.43 31.62 5.08
CA ALA A 9 2.38 32.58 4.71
C ALA A 9 2.92 33.73 3.83
N THR A 10 4.16 34.17 4.06
CA THR A 10 4.80 35.24 3.26
C THR A 10 5.19 34.75 1.87
N VAL A 11 5.60 33.46 1.73
CA VAL A 11 5.89 32.86 0.43
C VAL A 11 4.61 32.65 -0.38
N MET A 12 3.49 32.27 0.25
CA MET A 12 2.19 32.15 -0.43
C MET A 12 1.64 33.51 -0.89
N LEU A 13 1.82 34.57 -0.10
CA LEU A 13 1.37 35.93 -0.47
C LEU A 13 2.21 36.55 -1.60
N LEU A 14 3.50 36.22 -1.68
CA LEU A 14 4.37 36.68 -2.77
C LEU A 14 4.08 35.98 -4.09
N GLY A 15 3.63 34.70 -4.06
CA GLY A 15 3.23 33.96 -5.27
C GLY A 15 1.97 34.50 -5.94
N VAL A 16 1.02 35.07 -5.16
CA VAL A 16 -0.23 35.63 -5.70
C VAL A 16 -0.02 37.03 -6.30
N ALA A 17 0.95 37.81 -5.82
CA ALA A 17 1.20 39.19 -6.29
C ALA A 17 1.95 39.27 -7.62
N THR A 18 2.57 38.20 -8.10
CA THR A 18 3.35 38.18 -9.36
C THR A 18 2.56 37.69 -10.58
N SER A 19 1.30 37.32 -10.40
CA SER A 19 0.43 36.78 -11.48
C SER A 19 -0.22 37.83 -12.37
N CYS A 20 -0.01 39.13 -12.15
CA CYS A 20 -0.56 40.22 -12.97
C CYS A 20 0.50 41.05 -13.71
N GLY A 21 1.46 40.43 -14.36
CA GLY A 21 2.52 41.09 -15.14
C GLY A 21 2.53 40.59 -16.59
N LYS A 22 2.44 41.53 -17.53
CA LYS A 22 2.44 41.37 -18.99
C LYS A 22 3.40 40.32 -19.54
N GLY A 23 2.85 39.36 -20.32
CA GLY A 23 3.45 38.85 -21.56
C GLY A 23 4.94 38.48 -21.52
N LYS A 24 5.33 37.43 -20.75
CA LYS A 24 6.42 36.55 -21.16
C LYS A 24 5.74 35.33 -21.76
N ASP A 25 6.26 34.87 -22.90
CA ASP A 25 5.97 33.55 -23.44
C ASP A 25 6.26 32.56 -22.30
N ASP A 26 5.23 32.07 -21.65
CA ASP A 26 5.33 31.18 -20.49
C ASP A 26 5.58 29.72 -20.91
N GLY A 27 5.91 29.54 -22.21
CA GLY A 27 6.20 28.21 -22.77
C GLY A 27 4.98 27.30 -22.88
N LYS A 28 3.76 27.84 -22.69
CA LYS A 28 2.53 27.07 -22.81
C LYS A 28 2.17 26.78 -24.24
N ILE A 29 1.62 25.59 -24.48
CA ILE A 29 1.12 25.17 -25.78
C ILE A 29 -0.18 25.93 -26.06
N ALA A 30 -0.25 26.68 -27.14
CA ALA A 30 -1.46 27.35 -27.57
C ALA A 30 -2.52 26.31 -28.00
N ILE A 31 -3.74 26.47 -27.48
CA ILE A 31 -4.87 25.62 -27.85
C ILE A 31 -5.69 26.35 -28.93
N THR A 32 -5.81 25.75 -30.10
CA THR A 32 -6.48 26.34 -31.26
C THR A 32 -7.73 25.52 -31.65
N ASP A 33 -8.63 26.14 -32.40
CA ASP A 33 -9.91 25.50 -32.73
C ASP A 33 -9.76 24.32 -33.70
N ASP A 34 -8.73 24.32 -34.51
CA ASP A 34 -8.38 23.27 -35.48
C ASP A 34 -7.75 22.02 -34.89
N MET A 35 -7.34 22.07 -33.63
CA MET A 35 -6.83 20.89 -32.92
C MET A 35 -7.95 19.86 -32.69
N SER A 36 -7.61 18.59 -32.85
CA SER A 36 -8.46 17.45 -32.45
C SER A 36 -8.70 17.45 -30.92
N TYR A 37 -9.66 16.65 -30.48
CA TYR A 37 -9.92 16.47 -29.03
C TYR A 37 -8.66 15.97 -28.26
N ASP A 38 -7.95 15.00 -28.85
CA ASP A 38 -6.77 14.41 -28.22
C ASP A 38 -5.61 15.41 -28.14
N GLU A 39 -5.38 16.20 -29.19
CA GLU A 39 -4.38 17.28 -29.21
C GLU A 39 -4.70 18.36 -28.17
N LYS A 40 -5.96 18.78 -28.07
CA LYS A 40 -6.41 19.74 -27.05
C LYS A 40 -6.21 19.18 -25.64
N SER A 41 -6.59 17.93 -25.41
CA SER A 41 -6.43 17.25 -24.13
C SER A 41 -4.95 17.14 -23.72
N ALA A 42 -4.08 16.74 -24.65
CA ALA A 42 -2.64 16.67 -24.43
C ALA A 42 -2.02 18.05 -24.11
N ALA A 43 -2.45 19.10 -24.84
CA ALA A 43 -1.98 20.46 -24.60
C ALA A 43 -2.44 21.01 -23.24
N ILE A 44 -3.68 20.74 -22.84
CA ILE A 44 -4.22 21.09 -21.52
C ILE A 44 -3.43 20.40 -20.43
N TYR A 45 -3.21 19.09 -20.57
CA TYR A 45 -2.43 18.30 -19.61
C TYR A 45 -0.99 18.83 -19.49
N ALA A 46 -0.31 19.03 -20.61
CA ALA A 46 1.06 19.53 -20.61
C ALA A 46 1.15 20.93 -19.99
N ASN A 47 0.20 21.82 -20.27
CA ASN A 47 0.17 23.18 -19.70
C ASN A 47 -0.14 23.20 -18.20
N ALA A 48 -0.97 22.28 -17.72
CA ALA A 48 -1.39 22.24 -16.32
C ALA A 48 -0.45 21.40 -15.44
N LEU A 49 0.03 20.26 -15.94
CA LEU A 49 0.70 19.22 -15.18
C LEU A 49 2.09 18.85 -15.71
N GLY A 50 2.61 19.53 -16.75
CA GLY A 50 3.88 19.16 -17.38
C GLY A 50 5.07 19.15 -16.40
N ASP A 51 5.16 20.12 -15.51
CA ASP A 51 6.22 20.18 -14.49
C ASP A 51 6.09 19.05 -13.46
N PHE A 52 4.87 18.71 -13.06
CA PHE A 52 4.59 17.57 -12.20
C PHE A 52 4.98 16.26 -12.90
N ASP A 53 4.52 16.04 -14.12
CA ASP A 53 4.75 14.82 -14.89
C ASP A 53 6.25 14.55 -15.10
N LYS A 54 7.01 15.60 -15.41
CA LYS A 54 8.46 15.50 -15.56
C LYS A 54 9.13 15.00 -14.28
N LEU A 55 8.86 15.65 -13.14
CA LEU A 55 9.45 15.27 -11.85
C LEU A 55 8.99 13.88 -11.40
N TYR A 56 7.73 13.53 -11.65
CA TYR A 56 7.18 12.22 -11.35
C TYR A 56 7.87 11.10 -12.15
N LYS A 57 8.11 11.31 -13.44
CA LYS A 57 8.88 10.38 -14.29
C LYS A 57 10.33 10.24 -13.84
N GLU A 58 10.98 11.35 -13.48
CA GLU A 58 12.34 11.33 -12.90
C GLU A 58 12.36 10.53 -11.58
N ALA A 59 11.37 10.73 -10.72
CA ALA A 59 11.25 9.99 -9.47
C ALA A 59 11.03 8.49 -9.69
N LYS A 60 10.20 8.11 -10.66
CA LYS A 60 9.98 6.69 -11.02
C LYS A 60 11.25 5.99 -11.51
N ALA A 61 12.11 6.70 -12.19
CA ALA A 61 13.38 6.16 -12.71
C ALA A 61 14.52 6.17 -11.68
N GLU A 62 14.37 6.87 -10.55
CA GLU A 62 15.41 7.01 -9.54
C GLU A 62 15.48 5.77 -8.64
N THR A 63 16.63 5.14 -8.57
CA THR A 63 16.86 3.92 -7.76
C THR A 63 17.25 4.23 -6.32
N ASN A 64 17.86 5.39 -6.05
CA ASN A 64 18.15 5.81 -4.68
C ASN A 64 16.88 6.26 -3.97
N VAL A 65 16.49 5.53 -2.92
CA VAL A 65 15.22 5.72 -2.20
C VAL A 65 15.08 7.15 -1.66
N SER A 66 16.10 7.69 -0.99
CA SER A 66 16.02 9.05 -0.41
C SER A 66 15.86 10.12 -1.48
N LYS A 67 16.55 9.97 -2.61
CA LYS A 67 16.46 10.87 -3.74
C LYS A 67 15.12 10.76 -4.45
N ARG A 68 14.59 9.54 -4.59
CA ARG A 68 13.24 9.30 -5.11
C ARG A 68 12.18 10.02 -4.27
N PHE A 69 12.23 9.92 -2.94
CA PHE A 69 11.32 10.64 -2.05
C PHE A 69 11.42 12.15 -2.18
N ALA A 70 12.63 12.70 -2.33
CA ALA A 70 12.81 14.13 -2.56
C ALA A 70 12.20 14.59 -3.89
N LEU A 71 12.35 13.80 -4.97
CA LEU A 71 11.73 14.07 -6.26
C LEU A 71 10.20 13.97 -6.21
N MET A 72 9.67 12.97 -5.48
CA MET A 72 8.21 12.85 -5.26
C MET A 72 7.64 14.07 -4.53
N ALA A 73 8.32 14.55 -3.49
CA ALA A 73 7.90 15.76 -2.77
C ALA A 73 7.91 17.00 -3.66
N LEU A 74 8.89 17.14 -4.55
CA LEU A 74 8.94 18.23 -5.53
C LEU A 74 7.81 18.08 -6.58
N ALA A 75 7.53 16.88 -7.04
CA ALA A 75 6.41 16.61 -7.94
C ALA A 75 5.07 16.98 -7.28
N GLU A 76 4.84 16.57 -6.02
CA GLU A 76 3.65 16.95 -5.25
C GLU A 76 3.51 18.47 -5.13
N ALA A 77 4.58 19.18 -4.84
CA ALA A 77 4.57 20.65 -4.81
C ALA A 77 4.10 21.24 -6.16
N LYS A 78 4.58 20.72 -7.29
CA LYS A 78 4.15 21.16 -8.63
C LYS A 78 2.70 20.82 -8.93
N LEU A 79 2.21 19.66 -8.48
CA LEU A 79 0.80 19.29 -8.57
C LEU A 79 -0.08 20.30 -7.82
N LEU A 80 0.29 20.66 -6.60
CA LEU A 80 -0.45 21.66 -5.80
C LEU A 80 -0.38 23.06 -6.39
N GLU A 81 0.80 23.49 -6.90
CA GLU A 81 0.97 24.77 -7.59
C GLU A 81 0.09 24.88 -8.86
N SER A 82 -0.18 23.78 -9.53
CA SER A 82 -1.03 23.76 -10.73
C SER A 82 -2.49 24.15 -10.46
N GLY A 83 -2.95 24.02 -9.20
CA GLY A 83 -4.34 24.28 -8.81
C GLY A 83 -5.33 23.21 -9.28
N VAL A 84 -4.89 22.12 -9.90
CA VAL A 84 -5.75 20.98 -10.30
C VAL A 84 -6.25 20.24 -9.05
N MET A 85 -5.46 20.24 -7.99
CA MET A 85 -5.84 19.72 -6.67
C MET A 85 -5.79 20.85 -5.65
N LEU A 86 -6.90 21.04 -4.94
CA LEU A 86 -6.99 22.01 -3.85
C LEU A 86 -7.18 21.28 -2.52
N PRO A 87 -6.12 21.19 -1.68
CA PRO A 87 -6.26 20.65 -0.34
C PRO A 87 -7.20 21.52 0.49
N THR A 88 -8.30 20.97 0.99
CA THR A 88 -9.30 21.75 1.73
C THR A 88 -9.15 21.63 3.24
N TYR A 89 -8.85 20.44 3.73
CA TYR A 89 -8.60 20.20 5.15
C TYR A 89 -7.83 18.90 5.35
N SER A 90 -7.17 18.79 6.49
CA SER A 90 -6.59 17.54 6.97
C SER A 90 -7.51 16.94 8.04
N LYS A 91 -7.90 15.69 7.87
CA LYS A 91 -8.67 14.97 8.88
C LYS A 91 -7.76 14.74 10.09
N GLY A 92 -8.10 15.37 11.22
CA GLY A 92 -7.36 15.19 12.47
C GLY A 92 -7.66 13.85 13.13
N GLY A 93 -6.77 13.44 14.04
CA GLY A 93 -7.06 12.31 14.92
C GLY A 93 -8.24 12.59 15.83
N VAL A 94 -8.98 11.55 16.15
CA VAL A 94 -10.07 11.59 17.15
C VAL A 94 -9.65 10.85 18.40
N ASN A 95 -10.18 11.28 19.55
CA ASN A 95 -10.02 10.50 20.77
C ASN A 95 -10.78 9.19 20.61
N SER A 96 -10.12 8.08 20.90
CA SER A 96 -10.73 6.76 20.83
C SER A 96 -10.56 6.01 22.15
N ILE A 97 -11.58 5.23 22.48
CA ILE A 97 -11.54 4.27 23.58
C ILE A 97 -11.38 2.90 22.93
N SER A 98 -10.36 2.15 23.33
CA SER A 98 -10.05 0.87 22.69
C SER A 98 -9.64 -0.18 23.71
N ARG A 99 -10.07 -1.42 23.43
CA ARG A 99 -9.59 -2.63 24.10
C ARG A 99 -8.35 -3.22 23.45
N VAL A 100 -8.02 -2.76 22.23
CA VAL A 100 -6.83 -3.19 21.52
C VAL A 100 -5.61 -2.46 22.04
N ALA A 101 -4.57 -3.19 22.37
CA ALA A 101 -3.30 -2.64 22.80
C ALA A 101 -2.63 -1.84 21.68
N PRO A 102 -2.02 -0.69 21.99
CA PRO A 102 -1.32 0.10 20.98
C PRO A 102 -0.24 -0.70 20.28
N LYS A 103 -0.12 -0.55 18.96
CA LYS A 103 0.96 -1.13 18.16
C LYS A 103 1.03 -2.66 18.19
N THR A 104 -0.12 -3.32 18.28
CA THR A 104 -0.23 -4.79 18.20
C THR A 104 -1.08 -5.26 17.03
N ILE A 105 -1.39 -4.37 16.09
CA ILE A 105 -1.94 -4.67 14.77
C ILE A 105 -0.90 -4.28 13.75
N ASP A 106 -0.79 -5.06 12.70
CA ASP A 106 0.17 -4.83 11.63
C ASP A 106 -0.02 -3.45 11.01
N TYR A 107 1.05 -2.86 10.56
CA TYR A 107 1.03 -1.56 9.90
C TYR A 107 1.42 -1.72 8.44
N ALA A 108 0.48 -1.51 7.55
CA ALA A 108 0.73 -1.47 6.12
C ALA A 108 0.46 -0.06 5.57
N MET A 109 1.36 0.41 4.73
CA MET A 109 1.13 1.63 3.96
C MET A 109 0.20 1.36 2.77
N TRP A 110 0.25 0.12 2.26
CA TRP A 110 -0.51 -0.37 1.10
C TRP A 110 -1.06 -1.75 1.38
N GLY A 111 -2.20 -2.07 0.78
CA GLY A 111 -2.82 -3.38 0.92
C GLY A 111 -3.64 -3.52 2.19
N GLY A 112 -4.08 -4.74 2.46
CA GLY A 112 -4.99 -5.07 3.55
C GLY A 112 -4.32 -5.52 4.85
N ASP A 113 -3.00 -5.60 4.93
CA ASP A 113 -2.32 -6.17 6.11
C ASP A 113 -2.61 -5.40 7.41
N GLN A 114 -2.93 -4.09 7.32
CA GLN A 114 -3.40 -3.31 8.48
C GLN A 114 -4.70 -3.85 9.09
N ASP A 115 -5.44 -4.68 8.37
CA ASP A 115 -6.68 -5.33 8.80
C ASP A 115 -6.45 -6.79 9.21
N ARG A 116 -5.19 -7.25 9.29
CA ARG A 116 -4.82 -8.53 9.91
C ARG A 116 -4.79 -8.38 11.42
N PHE A 117 -5.49 -9.28 12.09
CA PHE A 117 -5.68 -9.18 13.55
C PHE A 117 -4.99 -10.30 14.33
N HIS A 118 -4.18 -11.14 13.68
CA HIS A 118 -3.55 -12.29 14.31
C HIS A 118 -2.60 -11.92 15.46
N GLN A 119 -2.00 -10.73 15.45
CA GLN A 119 -1.13 -10.22 16.51
C GLN A 119 -1.87 -9.31 17.50
N ALA A 120 -3.15 -9.01 17.29
CA ALA A 120 -3.90 -8.05 18.08
C ALA A 120 -4.03 -8.52 19.55
N LEU A 121 -3.53 -7.74 20.49
CA LEU A 121 -3.75 -7.97 21.91
C LEU A 121 -5.01 -7.23 22.36
N VAL A 122 -6.07 -7.98 22.62
CA VAL A 122 -7.39 -7.43 22.95
C VAL A 122 -7.69 -7.70 24.44
N ALA A 123 -7.85 -6.64 25.22
CA ALA A 123 -8.22 -6.75 26.63
C ALA A 123 -9.75 -6.92 26.79
N THR A 124 -10.18 -7.54 27.90
CA THR A 124 -11.60 -7.68 28.25
C THR A 124 -12.24 -6.34 28.59
N GLU A 125 -11.45 -5.35 28.93
CA GLU A 125 -11.84 -3.99 29.31
C GLU A 125 -11.03 -2.93 28.54
N PHE A 126 -11.45 -1.68 28.62
CA PHE A 126 -10.71 -0.59 27.97
C PHE A 126 -9.36 -0.36 28.67
N ILE A 127 -8.30 -0.31 27.88
CA ILE A 127 -6.96 0.00 28.39
C ILE A 127 -6.91 1.49 28.75
N LYS A 128 -6.53 1.79 29.99
CA LYS A 128 -6.46 3.17 30.51
C LYS A 128 -5.52 4.04 29.70
N THR A 129 -5.81 5.32 29.66
CA THR A 129 -5.01 6.29 28.90
C THR A 129 -3.55 6.31 29.33
N GLU A 130 -3.29 6.20 30.63
CA GLU A 130 -1.95 6.20 31.20
C GLU A 130 -1.16 4.96 30.75
N ASP A 131 -1.79 3.78 30.78
CA ASP A 131 -1.19 2.53 30.35
C ASP A 131 -0.92 2.53 28.85
N ARG A 132 -1.84 3.08 28.04
CA ARG A 132 -1.62 3.28 26.59
C ARG A 132 -0.47 4.24 26.31
N ALA A 133 -0.33 5.30 27.10
CA ALA A 133 0.78 6.25 26.96
C ALA A 133 2.12 5.56 27.27
N GLU A 134 2.18 4.77 28.36
CA GLU A 134 3.36 3.98 28.73
C GLU A 134 3.74 2.96 27.62
N MET A 135 2.74 2.27 27.05
CA MET A 135 2.92 1.36 25.94
C MET A 135 3.48 2.05 24.69
N ASN A 136 3.02 3.24 24.35
CA ASN A 136 3.54 4.00 23.20
C ASN A 136 4.99 4.46 23.41
N VAL A 137 5.37 4.84 24.63
CA VAL A 137 6.76 5.16 24.98
C VAL A 137 7.64 3.92 24.81
N LYS A 138 7.17 2.79 25.34
CA LYS A 138 7.92 1.53 25.28
C LYS A 138 8.04 0.98 23.86
N TRP A 139 7.01 1.16 23.02
CA TRP A 139 7.09 0.86 21.61
C TRP A 139 8.25 1.60 20.95
N ALA A 140 8.39 2.91 21.20
CA ALA A 140 9.47 3.71 20.60
C ALA A 140 10.87 3.22 21.03
N GLU A 141 10.99 2.67 22.26
CA GLU A 141 12.25 2.10 22.76
C GLU A 141 12.56 0.71 22.16
N LEU A 142 11.53 -0.11 21.95
CA LEU A 142 11.66 -1.51 21.52
C LEU A 142 11.52 -1.69 20.00
N LYS A 143 11.17 -0.65 19.26
CA LYS A 143 11.05 -0.71 17.81
C LYS A 143 12.32 -1.27 17.16
N GLY A 144 12.18 -2.22 16.24
CA GLY A 144 13.29 -2.90 15.58
C GLY A 144 13.93 -4.05 16.38
N THR A 145 13.44 -4.35 17.60
CA THR A 145 13.99 -5.44 18.43
C THR A 145 13.19 -6.74 18.34
N GLY A 146 11.97 -6.71 17.80
CA GLY A 146 11.04 -7.85 17.77
C GLY A 146 10.52 -8.28 19.14
N THR A 147 10.71 -7.46 20.20
CA THR A 147 10.38 -7.85 21.59
C THR A 147 9.14 -7.16 22.14
N TYR A 148 8.56 -6.22 21.41
CA TYR A 148 7.44 -5.40 21.91
C TYR A 148 6.19 -6.23 22.23
N GLU A 149 5.79 -7.16 21.39
CA GLU A 149 4.59 -7.98 21.61
C GLU A 149 4.67 -8.74 22.94
N LYS A 150 5.80 -9.41 23.19
CA LYS A 150 6.01 -10.12 24.45
C LYS A 150 5.95 -9.16 25.65
N TRP A 151 6.64 -8.02 25.54
CA TRP A 151 6.60 -7.01 26.58
C TRP A 151 5.18 -6.49 26.82
N ALA A 152 4.41 -6.23 25.77
CA ALA A 152 3.03 -5.73 25.86
C ALA A 152 2.11 -6.73 26.57
N LYS A 153 2.24 -8.03 26.27
CA LYS A 153 1.51 -9.10 27.00
C LYS A 153 1.84 -9.10 28.49
N ASP A 154 3.14 -9.09 28.83
CA ASP A 154 3.60 -9.11 30.21
C ASP A 154 3.17 -7.82 30.97
N PHE A 155 3.26 -6.67 30.30
CA PHE A 155 2.83 -5.38 30.84
C PHE A 155 1.34 -5.37 31.17
N LEU A 156 0.47 -5.75 30.22
CA LEU A 156 -0.97 -5.79 30.42
C LEU A 156 -1.35 -6.74 31.56
N ALA A 157 -0.72 -7.92 31.63
CA ALA A 157 -0.91 -8.84 32.74
C ALA A 157 -0.51 -8.23 34.08
N SER A 158 0.62 -7.51 34.14
CA SER A 158 1.10 -6.83 35.36
C SER A 158 0.17 -5.71 35.85
N LYS A 159 -0.56 -5.09 34.94
CA LYS A 159 -1.59 -4.07 35.24
C LYS A 159 -2.95 -4.66 35.57
N GLY A 160 -3.10 -5.99 35.53
CA GLY A 160 -4.34 -6.70 35.85
C GLY A 160 -5.32 -6.84 34.69
N TYR A 161 -4.91 -6.54 33.46
CA TYR A 161 -5.75 -6.77 32.29
C TYR A 161 -5.78 -8.27 31.93
N THR A 162 -6.97 -8.74 31.56
CA THR A 162 -7.16 -10.07 30.99
C THR A 162 -7.27 -9.95 29.47
N LEU A 163 -6.51 -10.73 28.74
CA LEU A 163 -6.57 -10.76 27.28
C LEU A 163 -7.66 -11.73 26.79
N LYS A 164 -8.28 -11.40 25.67
CA LYS A 164 -9.20 -12.24 24.91
C LYS A 164 -8.45 -12.95 23.80
N ASP A 165 -8.95 -14.10 23.41
CA ASP A 165 -8.57 -14.86 22.23
C ASP A 165 -9.43 -14.56 21.01
N THR A 166 -10.40 -13.65 21.15
CA THR A 166 -11.34 -13.26 20.10
C THR A 166 -11.39 -11.75 19.96
N TYR A 167 -11.41 -11.29 18.70
CA TYR A 167 -11.60 -9.89 18.35
C TYR A 167 -12.86 -9.75 17.50
N SER A 168 -13.76 -8.86 17.88
CA SER A 168 -14.99 -8.56 17.15
C SER A 168 -14.98 -7.10 16.74
N ILE A 169 -15.11 -6.86 15.44
CA ILE A 169 -15.20 -5.52 14.85
C ILE A 169 -16.50 -5.41 14.05
N GLY A 170 -16.94 -4.18 13.83
CA GLY A 170 -18.05 -3.90 12.93
C GLY A 170 -17.52 -3.51 11.56
N TYR A 171 -17.98 -4.17 10.52
CA TYR A 171 -17.73 -3.76 9.14
C TYR A 171 -18.78 -2.75 8.69
N SER A 172 -18.44 -1.91 7.72
CA SER A 172 -19.36 -0.91 7.16
C SER A 172 -20.43 -1.53 6.27
N ASP A 173 -20.17 -2.71 5.70
CA ASP A 173 -21.04 -3.46 4.79
C ASP A 173 -20.63 -4.93 4.78
N ASP A 174 -21.48 -5.81 4.27
CA ASP A 174 -21.13 -7.20 4.05
C ASP A 174 -20.20 -7.35 2.83
N PRO A 175 -19.21 -8.27 2.86
CA PRO A 175 -18.43 -8.62 1.69
C PRO A 175 -19.33 -9.11 0.54
N GLN A 176 -19.11 -8.60 -0.65
CA GLN A 176 -19.84 -9.07 -1.84
C GLN A 176 -19.24 -10.35 -2.42
N THR A 177 -17.99 -10.60 -2.18
CA THR A 177 -17.29 -11.82 -2.58
C THR A 177 -16.23 -12.17 -1.54
N TRP A 178 -15.90 -13.46 -1.47
CA TRP A 178 -14.75 -13.99 -0.73
C TRP A 178 -13.57 -14.34 -1.66
N ASP A 179 -13.69 -13.99 -2.94
CA ASP A 179 -12.62 -14.13 -3.91
C ASP A 179 -11.69 -12.89 -3.84
N ALA A 180 -10.59 -13.06 -3.15
CA ALA A 180 -9.58 -12.01 -2.95
C ALA A 180 -8.99 -11.49 -4.27
N LEU A 181 -8.98 -12.34 -5.30
CA LEU A 181 -8.36 -12.04 -6.58
C LEU A 181 -9.34 -11.36 -7.55
N ALA A 182 -10.63 -11.37 -7.23
CA ALA A 182 -11.70 -10.82 -8.05
C ALA A 182 -12.47 -9.69 -7.35
N SER A 183 -11.78 -8.88 -6.54
CA SER A 183 -12.35 -7.68 -5.92
C SER A 183 -11.30 -6.61 -5.67
N TYR A 184 -11.68 -5.34 -5.87
CA TYR A 184 -10.91 -4.15 -5.47
C TYR A 184 -11.55 -3.39 -4.30
N ARG A 185 -12.63 -3.91 -3.72
CA ARG A 185 -13.39 -3.25 -2.66
C ARG A 185 -12.69 -3.43 -1.31
N ALA A 186 -12.51 -2.32 -0.59
CA ALA A 186 -11.88 -2.34 0.74
C ALA A 186 -12.64 -3.26 1.72
N VAL A 187 -13.99 -3.22 1.72
CA VAL A 187 -14.80 -4.05 2.63
C VAL A 187 -14.62 -5.54 2.39
N ASP A 188 -14.43 -5.96 1.14
CA ASP A 188 -14.12 -7.35 0.82
C ASP A 188 -12.71 -7.70 1.31
N ALA A 189 -11.72 -6.84 1.02
CA ALA A 189 -10.33 -7.03 1.43
C ALA A 189 -10.17 -7.12 2.96
N GLU A 190 -10.83 -6.24 3.73
CA GLU A 190 -10.81 -6.24 5.20
C GLU A 190 -11.27 -7.58 5.79
N ALA A 191 -12.29 -8.21 5.18
CA ALA A 191 -12.78 -9.51 5.62
C ALA A 191 -11.86 -10.66 5.19
N ILE A 192 -11.45 -10.64 3.91
CA ILE A 192 -10.72 -11.74 3.27
C ILE A 192 -9.29 -11.85 3.77
N VAL A 193 -8.60 -10.73 4.05
CA VAL A 193 -7.18 -10.72 4.44
C VAL A 193 -6.87 -11.57 5.69
N ASN A 194 -7.88 -11.88 6.50
CA ASN A 194 -7.75 -12.76 7.66
C ASN A 194 -7.99 -14.25 7.33
N THR A 195 -8.23 -14.61 6.07
CA THR A 195 -8.53 -15.98 5.65
C THR A 195 -7.42 -16.64 4.83
N TYR A 196 -6.43 -15.89 4.39
CA TYR A 196 -5.27 -16.40 3.65
C TYR A 196 -4.02 -15.56 3.91
N ASP A 197 -2.86 -16.13 3.58
CA ASP A 197 -1.57 -15.45 3.62
C ASP A 197 -1.07 -15.12 2.21
N SER A 198 -0.16 -14.17 2.12
CA SER A 198 0.56 -13.80 0.89
C SER A 198 2.01 -14.30 0.91
N LEU A 199 2.75 -14.08 -0.16
CA LEU A 199 4.19 -14.43 -0.22
C LEU A 199 4.97 -13.74 0.90
N LEU A 200 4.69 -12.46 1.12
CA LEU A 200 5.26 -11.62 2.17
C LEU A 200 4.12 -10.89 2.87
N GLU A 201 4.32 -10.48 4.11
CA GLU A 201 3.35 -9.69 4.89
C GLU A 201 4.07 -8.53 5.60
N TYR A 202 3.33 -7.49 5.95
CA TYR A 202 3.84 -6.42 6.80
C TYR A 202 3.69 -6.80 8.28
N ASP A 203 4.71 -6.50 9.06
CA ASP A 203 4.65 -6.63 10.52
C ASP A 203 4.10 -5.36 11.20
N ILE A 204 4.05 -5.39 12.54
CA ILE A 204 3.62 -4.25 13.36
C ILE A 204 4.50 -3.00 13.21
N GLU A 205 5.68 -3.12 12.61
CA GLU A 205 6.60 -2.02 12.31
C GLU A 205 6.47 -1.49 10.88
N GLY A 206 5.66 -2.15 10.04
CA GLY A 206 5.51 -1.85 8.62
C GLY A 206 6.69 -2.32 7.78
N ILE A 207 7.34 -3.39 8.20
CA ILE A 207 8.46 -4.01 7.49
C ILE A 207 7.97 -5.31 6.86
N LEU A 208 8.26 -5.51 5.57
CA LEU A 208 7.92 -6.76 4.87
C LEU A 208 8.71 -7.94 5.46
N GLN A 209 7.98 -8.94 5.88
CA GLN A 209 8.48 -10.19 6.45
C GLN A 209 8.12 -11.37 5.55
N PRO A 210 8.90 -12.46 5.58
CA PRO A 210 8.54 -13.72 4.96
C PRO A 210 7.25 -14.32 5.54
N ALA A 211 6.26 -14.59 4.67
CA ALA A 211 5.01 -15.29 5.02
C ALA A 211 4.96 -16.66 4.35
N LEU A 212 4.19 -16.88 3.28
CA LEU A 212 4.21 -18.14 2.53
C LEU A 212 5.56 -18.41 1.86
N ALA A 213 6.27 -17.36 1.46
CA ALA A 213 7.68 -17.51 1.07
C ALA A 213 8.57 -17.50 2.32
N GLU A 214 9.49 -18.44 2.45
CA GLU A 214 10.53 -18.44 3.49
C GLU A 214 11.68 -17.47 3.18
N SER A 215 11.89 -17.16 1.89
CA SER A 215 12.88 -16.21 1.41
C SER A 215 12.59 -15.76 -0.01
N TYR A 216 13.21 -14.67 -0.42
CA TYR A 216 13.20 -14.24 -1.81
C TYR A 216 14.55 -13.63 -2.21
N THR A 217 14.80 -13.60 -3.51
CA THR A 217 15.95 -12.94 -4.13
C THR A 217 15.49 -12.04 -5.25
N VAL A 218 16.28 -11.00 -5.52
CA VAL A 218 16.07 -10.09 -6.64
C VAL A 218 17.30 -10.15 -7.53
N SER A 219 17.09 -10.21 -8.85
CA SER A 219 18.19 -10.20 -9.83
C SER A 219 18.97 -8.87 -9.76
N GLU A 220 20.21 -8.86 -10.30
CA GLU A 220 21.09 -7.68 -10.28
C GLU A 220 20.48 -6.47 -11.00
N ASP A 221 19.68 -6.71 -12.04
CA ASP A 221 18.96 -5.67 -12.79
C ASP A 221 17.65 -5.20 -12.09
N GLY A 222 17.26 -5.87 -10.98
CA GLY A 222 16.05 -5.53 -10.22
C GLY A 222 14.74 -5.94 -10.88
N LEU A 223 14.78 -6.74 -11.95
CA LEU A 223 13.59 -7.06 -12.75
C LEU A 223 12.99 -8.43 -12.45
N THR A 224 13.74 -9.34 -11.83
CA THR A 224 13.27 -10.69 -11.53
C THR A 224 13.30 -10.96 -10.04
N TYR A 225 12.13 -11.37 -9.51
CA TYR A 225 11.93 -11.71 -8.11
C TYR A 225 11.64 -13.20 -7.99
N THR A 226 12.48 -13.92 -7.27
CA THR A 226 12.35 -15.38 -7.08
C THR A 226 12.03 -15.67 -5.62
N PHE A 227 10.87 -16.26 -5.36
CA PHE A 227 10.36 -16.61 -4.04
C PHE A 227 10.49 -18.10 -3.79
N LYS A 228 11.04 -18.48 -2.62
CA LYS A 228 11.07 -19.87 -2.13
C LYS A 228 9.95 -20.09 -1.15
N LEU A 229 9.02 -20.98 -1.48
CA LEU A 229 7.84 -21.27 -0.67
C LEU A 229 8.19 -22.19 0.50
N ARG A 230 7.48 -22.00 1.62
CA ARG A 230 7.47 -22.95 2.73
C ARG A 230 6.83 -24.26 2.29
N LYS A 231 7.44 -25.38 2.68
CA LYS A 231 6.87 -26.71 2.42
C LYS A 231 5.87 -27.10 3.49
N GLY A 232 4.90 -27.94 3.13
CA GLY A 232 3.92 -28.49 4.05
C GLY A 232 2.80 -27.51 4.44
N VAL A 233 2.72 -26.34 3.81
CA VAL A 233 1.58 -25.43 3.98
C VAL A 233 0.38 -26.00 3.27
N GLN A 234 -0.78 -26.01 3.94
CA GLN A 234 -2.00 -26.62 3.43
C GLN A 234 -3.07 -25.57 3.10
N TRP A 235 -3.73 -25.75 1.98
CA TRP A 235 -5.05 -25.18 1.77
C TRP A 235 -6.03 -25.88 2.73
N VAL A 236 -6.85 -25.10 3.42
CA VAL A 236 -7.82 -25.63 4.37
C VAL A 236 -9.23 -25.19 4.02
N ASP A 237 -10.21 -25.99 4.39
CA ASP A 237 -11.61 -25.61 4.27
C ASP A 237 -12.09 -24.77 5.48
N SER A 238 -13.36 -24.34 5.46
CA SER A 238 -13.99 -23.57 6.54
C SER A 238 -14.04 -24.29 7.90
N GLN A 239 -13.69 -25.57 7.95
CA GLN A 239 -13.62 -26.37 9.18
C GLN A 239 -12.16 -26.65 9.59
N GLY A 240 -11.18 -26.06 8.89
CA GLY A 240 -9.75 -26.26 9.14
C GLY A 240 -9.23 -27.64 8.71
N ARG A 241 -9.90 -28.32 7.79
CA ARG A 241 -9.44 -29.61 7.26
C ARG A 241 -8.53 -29.39 6.07
N ASP A 242 -7.43 -30.12 6.03
CA ASP A 242 -6.49 -30.08 4.91
C ASP A 242 -7.15 -30.52 3.60
N LEU A 243 -6.98 -29.71 2.54
CA LEU A 243 -7.47 -29.99 1.19
C LEU A 243 -6.35 -30.40 0.25
N ALA A 244 -5.29 -29.59 0.17
CA ALA A 244 -4.14 -29.79 -0.69
C ALA A 244 -2.93 -29.02 -0.17
N GLU A 245 -1.73 -29.49 -0.45
CA GLU A 245 -0.51 -28.74 -0.18
C GLU A 245 -0.36 -27.59 -1.18
N LEU A 246 -0.05 -26.39 -0.65
CA LEU A 246 0.25 -25.21 -1.45
C LEU A 246 1.50 -25.41 -2.32
N LYS A 247 1.39 -25.10 -3.60
CA LYS A 247 2.46 -25.21 -4.59
C LYS A 247 2.66 -23.88 -5.35
N ALA A 248 3.78 -23.78 -6.05
CA ALA A 248 4.09 -22.62 -6.87
C ALA A 248 3.06 -22.39 -8.00
N ASP A 249 2.47 -23.45 -8.55
CA ASP A 249 1.44 -23.37 -9.57
C ASP A 249 0.16 -22.69 -9.07
N ASP A 250 -0.13 -22.72 -7.76
CA ASP A 250 -1.29 -22.04 -7.19
C ASP A 250 -1.17 -20.52 -7.36
N PHE A 251 0.06 -19.96 -7.23
CA PHE A 251 0.30 -18.55 -7.47
C PHE A 251 0.17 -18.18 -8.94
N VAL A 252 0.62 -19.05 -9.84
CA VAL A 252 0.49 -18.84 -11.29
C VAL A 252 -0.98 -18.86 -11.70
N ALA A 253 -1.74 -19.88 -11.24
CA ALA A 253 -3.17 -19.99 -11.49
C ALA A 253 -3.95 -18.81 -10.87
N GLY A 254 -3.62 -18.42 -9.64
CA GLY A 254 -4.22 -17.27 -8.98
C GLY A 254 -3.95 -15.96 -9.72
N PHE A 255 -2.73 -15.77 -10.23
CA PHE A 255 -2.39 -14.58 -11.00
C PHE A 255 -3.18 -14.51 -12.32
N GLN A 256 -3.31 -15.65 -13.03
CA GLN A 256 -4.15 -15.74 -14.22
C GLN A 256 -5.60 -15.44 -13.90
N HIS A 257 -6.13 -16.05 -12.83
CA HIS A 257 -7.50 -15.81 -12.39
C HIS A 257 -7.78 -14.34 -12.11
N MET A 258 -6.86 -13.63 -11.44
CA MET A 258 -6.97 -12.20 -11.19
C MET A 258 -7.07 -11.38 -12.49
N LEU A 259 -6.23 -11.68 -13.48
CA LEU A 259 -6.28 -10.99 -14.78
C LEU A 259 -7.55 -11.32 -15.56
N ASP A 260 -8.00 -12.58 -15.54
CA ASP A 260 -9.20 -13.02 -16.26
C ASP A 260 -10.49 -12.49 -15.64
N ALA A 261 -10.52 -12.32 -14.33
CA ALA A 261 -11.68 -11.80 -13.60
C ALA A 261 -12.05 -10.36 -13.99
N LYS A 262 -11.08 -9.54 -14.38
CA LYS A 262 -11.26 -8.13 -14.78
C LYS A 262 -12.13 -7.37 -13.78
N ALA A 263 -11.86 -7.58 -12.49
CA ALA A 263 -12.67 -7.07 -11.39
C ALA A 263 -12.26 -5.67 -10.91
N GLY A 264 -11.21 -5.09 -11.50
CA GLY A 264 -10.74 -3.73 -11.23
C GLY A 264 -9.48 -3.64 -10.37
N ASN A 265 -8.85 -4.77 -10.02
CA ASN A 265 -7.58 -4.82 -9.29
C ASN A 265 -6.36 -5.07 -10.21
N GLU A 266 -6.57 -5.24 -11.51
CA GLU A 266 -5.52 -5.49 -12.52
C GLU A 266 -4.51 -4.35 -12.59
N TYR A 267 -4.92 -3.12 -12.26
CA TYR A 267 -4.04 -1.95 -12.25
C TYR A 267 -2.81 -2.12 -11.34
N LEU A 268 -2.89 -3.00 -10.35
CA LEU A 268 -1.79 -3.29 -9.44
C LEU A 268 -0.59 -3.94 -10.15
N VAL A 269 -0.83 -4.61 -11.24
CA VAL A 269 0.18 -5.39 -11.98
C VAL A 269 0.44 -4.89 -13.41
N GLN A 270 -0.45 -4.04 -13.94
CA GLN A 270 -0.28 -3.40 -15.24
C GLN A 270 0.96 -2.49 -15.24
N GLY A 271 1.85 -2.66 -16.22
CA GLY A 271 3.12 -1.94 -16.29
C GLY A 271 4.13 -2.27 -15.18
N VAL A 272 3.83 -3.30 -14.35
CA VAL A 272 4.70 -3.80 -13.27
C VAL A 272 5.16 -5.21 -13.59
N VAL A 273 4.24 -6.14 -13.87
CA VAL A 273 4.58 -7.51 -14.27
C VAL A 273 4.63 -7.59 -15.79
N LYS A 274 5.71 -8.17 -16.31
CA LYS A 274 5.93 -8.30 -17.74
C LYS A 274 4.72 -8.90 -18.44
N ASN A 275 4.31 -8.27 -19.54
CA ASN A 275 3.21 -8.68 -20.41
C ASN A 275 1.82 -8.81 -19.72
N ALA A 276 1.64 -8.33 -18.48
CA ALA A 276 0.32 -8.35 -17.85
C ALA A 276 -0.69 -7.44 -18.58
N GLU A 277 -0.24 -6.28 -19.03
CA GLU A 277 -1.09 -5.34 -19.79
C GLU A 277 -1.38 -5.87 -21.20
N GLU A 278 -0.41 -6.46 -21.87
CA GLU A 278 -0.53 -7.06 -23.19
C GLU A 278 -1.50 -8.26 -23.18
N TYR A 279 -1.46 -9.08 -22.11
CA TYR A 279 -2.42 -10.16 -21.91
C TYR A 279 -3.84 -9.66 -21.73
N LEU A 280 -4.05 -8.64 -20.89
CA LEU A 280 -5.35 -8.00 -20.70
C LEU A 280 -5.89 -7.39 -22.00
N GLY A 281 -5.02 -6.87 -22.85
CA GLY A 281 -5.32 -6.36 -24.19
C GLY A 281 -5.52 -7.45 -25.25
N GLY A 282 -5.29 -8.72 -24.93
CA GLY A 282 -5.40 -9.85 -25.88
C GLY A 282 -4.28 -9.93 -26.93
N SER A 283 -3.12 -9.32 -26.65
CA SER A 283 -2.01 -9.27 -27.59
C SER A 283 -1.01 -10.42 -27.41
N VAL A 284 -1.03 -11.09 -26.26
CA VAL A 284 -0.17 -12.23 -25.92
C VAL A 284 -0.96 -13.30 -25.17
N GLU A 285 -0.44 -14.53 -25.17
CA GLU A 285 -0.97 -15.62 -24.35
C GLU A 285 -0.47 -15.52 -22.91
N PHE A 286 -1.21 -16.11 -21.93
CA PHE A 286 -0.83 -16.07 -20.52
C PHE A 286 0.57 -16.67 -20.26
N SER A 287 0.99 -17.65 -21.02
CA SER A 287 2.32 -18.26 -20.93
C SER A 287 3.49 -17.28 -21.15
N GLU A 288 3.20 -16.08 -21.71
CA GLU A 288 4.19 -15.02 -21.94
C GLU A 288 4.20 -13.98 -20.80
N VAL A 289 3.25 -14.07 -19.86
CA VAL A 289 3.19 -13.20 -18.70
C VAL A 289 4.32 -13.55 -17.72
N GLY A 290 4.88 -12.53 -17.10
CA GLY A 290 6.05 -12.63 -16.23
C GLY A 290 5.80 -13.28 -14.88
N VAL A 291 5.02 -14.38 -14.82
CA VAL A 291 4.83 -15.21 -13.62
C VAL A 291 4.97 -16.67 -13.98
N LYS A 292 5.78 -17.42 -13.23
CA LYS A 292 5.95 -18.86 -13.47
C LYS A 292 6.30 -19.64 -12.20
N ALA A 293 5.89 -20.90 -12.15
CA ALA A 293 6.42 -21.89 -11.24
C ALA A 293 7.72 -22.47 -11.84
N VAL A 294 8.83 -22.29 -11.16
CA VAL A 294 10.13 -22.82 -11.55
C VAL A 294 10.25 -24.28 -11.15
N ASP A 295 9.74 -24.60 -9.97
CA ASP A 295 9.53 -25.92 -9.41
C ASP A 295 8.36 -25.86 -8.44
N ASP A 296 7.99 -26.96 -7.79
CA ASP A 296 6.85 -27.06 -6.87
C ASP A 296 6.85 -25.96 -5.77
N TYR A 297 8.02 -25.43 -5.38
CA TYR A 297 8.18 -24.50 -4.27
C TYR A 297 8.96 -23.24 -4.66
N THR A 298 9.02 -22.92 -5.94
CA THR A 298 9.70 -21.72 -6.40
C THR A 298 8.83 -20.97 -7.40
N VAL A 299 8.42 -19.75 -7.02
CA VAL A 299 7.70 -18.82 -7.89
C VAL A 299 8.63 -17.71 -8.34
N GLU A 300 8.56 -17.34 -9.61
CA GLU A 300 9.32 -16.24 -10.18
C GLU A 300 8.37 -15.23 -10.83
N TYR A 301 8.62 -13.95 -10.53
CA TYR A 301 7.98 -12.80 -11.18
C TYR A 301 9.03 -11.96 -11.92
N THR A 302 8.67 -11.51 -13.10
CA THR A 302 9.53 -10.64 -13.94
C THR A 302 8.79 -9.35 -14.28
#